data_4952063c6c3fa4481817ebb06e01841c
#
_entry.id   4952063c6c3fa4481817ebb06e01841c
#
_cell.length_a   1.000
_cell.length_b   1.000
_cell.length_c   1.000
_cell.angle_alpha   90.00
_cell.angle_beta   90.00
_cell.angle_gamma   90.00
#
_symmetry.space_group_name_H-M   'P 1'
#
loop_
_entity.id
_entity.type
_entity.pdbx_description
1 polymer ?
#
loop_
_entity_poly.entity_id
_entity_poly.type
_entity_poly.pdbx_seq_one_letter_code
_entity_poly.pdbx_strand_id
1 'polypeptide(L)'
;MKKDIISGQTGVAASAAVVAFCDVDDSLITTTRVSPCEGAEPCAVDDKGLVCGYLSPKQRVLNQLLAASAQVVLTTARSSKGLKNVQLPVSSGAYAIVSFGGVILTPAGCPEPRWHQRMSEESGQYAALLDELCAHIKDVAAEKNIDVRVRVVVDAGLPLYVSVKHNQKNLFELCTIKAAAESFLQEHHPAAARQQMFTHFNGNFLAFLPPFLRKEYAVRWFMENVAAPGALSIGLGDSESDLAFMSLCDYVLMPSRSQAFAGLRR
;
A
#
# COMPACT_ATOMS: atom_id res chain seq x y z
N MET A 1 10.81 -0.50 -59.50
CA MET A 1 11.67 -0.79 -58.31
C MET A 1 10.79 -0.84 -57.08
N LYS A 2 10.31 -2.04 -56.68
CA LYS A 2 9.68 -2.29 -55.38
C LYS A 2 10.77 -2.78 -54.46
N LYS A 3 11.01 -2.06 -53.35
CA LYS A 3 11.89 -2.50 -52.31
C LYS A 3 11.12 -3.45 -51.41
N ASP A 4 11.61 -4.67 -51.32
CA ASP A 4 11.23 -5.65 -50.33
C ASP A 4 11.68 -5.14 -48.97
N ILE A 5 10.70 -4.90 -48.09
CA ILE A 5 10.89 -4.67 -46.68
C ILE A 5 10.13 -5.81 -45.99
N ILE A 6 10.85 -6.48 -45.12
CA ILE A 6 10.43 -7.53 -44.19
C ILE A 6 10.79 -8.96 -44.67
N SER A 7 12.04 -9.33 -44.50
CA SER A 7 12.45 -10.65 -44.04
C SER A 7 13.07 -10.51 -42.61
N GLY A 8 12.21 -10.25 -41.64
CA GLY A 8 12.57 -10.31 -40.22
C GLY A 8 12.39 -11.73 -39.73
N GLN A 9 13.46 -12.36 -39.34
CA GLN A 9 13.48 -13.64 -38.63
C GLN A 9 12.45 -13.64 -37.50
N THR A 10 11.47 -14.51 -37.56
CA THR A 10 10.62 -14.88 -36.41
C THR A 10 11.41 -15.78 -35.48
N GLY A 11 12.44 -15.23 -34.85
CA GLY A 11 12.84 -15.72 -33.57
C GLY A 11 11.67 -15.41 -32.61
N VAL A 12 11.00 -16.44 -32.10
CA VAL A 12 10.07 -16.29 -30.99
C VAL A 12 10.87 -15.63 -29.86
N ALA A 13 10.74 -14.30 -29.73
CA ALA A 13 11.29 -13.60 -28.59
C ALA A 13 10.72 -14.28 -27.36
N ALA A 14 11.59 -14.73 -26.44
CA ALA A 14 11.16 -15.24 -25.15
C ALA A 14 10.13 -14.22 -24.62
N SER A 15 8.91 -14.69 -24.33
CA SER A 15 7.82 -13.86 -23.86
C SER A 15 8.38 -12.99 -22.72
N ALA A 16 8.42 -11.66 -22.93
CA ALA A 16 8.90 -10.75 -21.91
C ALA A 16 8.08 -11.00 -20.65
N ALA A 17 8.76 -11.28 -19.54
CA ALA A 17 8.08 -11.47 -18.27
C ALA A 17 7.30 -10.18 -17.91
N VAL A 18 6.13 -10.30 -17.35
CA VAL A 18 5.34 -9.16 -16.88
C VAL A 18 5.31 -9.19 -15.36
N VAL A 19 5.56 -8.07 -14.70
CA VAL A 19 5.36 -7.87 -13.27
C VAL A 19 4.28 -6.80 -13.05
N ALA A 20 3.29 -7.07 -12.21
CA ALA A 20 2.21 -6.15 -11.91
C ALA A 20 2.17 -5.82 -10.42
N PHE A 21 2.48 -4.59 -10.05
CA PHE A 21 2.35 -4.05 -8.71
C PHE A 21 0.94 -3.50 -8.53
N CYS A 22 0.15 -4.17 -7.70
CA CYS A 22 -1.27 -3.89 -7.59
C CYS A 22 -1.65 -3.48 -6.18
N ASP A 23 -2.15 -2.25 -6.01
CA ASP A 23 -2.84 -1.90 -4.78
C ASP A 23 -4.10 -2.75 -4.60
N VAL A 24 -4.52 -2.94 -3.36
CA VAL A 24 -5.62 -3.86 -3.00
C VAL A 24 -6.93 -3.11 -2.81
N ASP A 25 -6.96 -2.15 -1.89
CA ASP A 25 -8.18 -1.48 -1.46
C ASP A 25 -8.65 -0.44 -2.48
N ASP A 26 -9.89 -0.57 -2.95
CA ASP A 26 -10.52 0.24 -4.00
C ASP A 26 -9.83 0.16 -5.38
N SER A 27 -8.86 -0.74 -5.50
CA SER A 27 -8.19 -1.15 -6.74
C SER A 27 -8.61 -2.56 -7.16
N LEU A 28 -8.05 -3.60 -6.55
CA LEU A 28 -8.42 -5.01 -6.82
C LEU A 28 -9.73 -5.44 -6.16
N ILE A 29 -10.12 -4.80 -5.06
CA ILE A 29 -11.40 -4.97 -4.36
C ILE A 29 -12.08 -3.63 -4.16
N THR A 30 -13.34 -3.65 -3.76
CA THR A 30 -14.10 -2.45 -3.31
C THR A 30 -14.25 -2.51 -1.80
N THR A 31 -13.77 -1.50 -1.07
CA THR A 31 -13.97 -1.42 0.38
C THR A 31 -15.38 -0.97 0.74
N THR A 32 -15.78 -1.21 2.00
CA THR A 32 -17.11 -0.77 2.53
C THR A 32 -17.29 0.76 2.61
N ARG A 33 -16.32 1.55 2.12
CA ARG A 33 -16.48 3.00 1.89
C ARG A 33 -17.44 3.30 0.75
N VAL A 34 -17.58 2.34 -0.18
CA VAL A 34 -18.48 2.41 -1.31
C VAL A 34 -19.46 1.25 -1.21
N SER A 35 -20.73 1.50 -1.52
CA SER A 35 -21.73 0.43 -1.57
C SER A 35 -21.35 -0.61 -2.63
N PRO A 36 -21.41 -1.91 -2.30
CA PRO A 36 -21.10 -2.95 -3.26
C PRO A 36 -22.12 -2.94 -4.42
N CYS A 37 -21.64 -3.20 -5.62
CA CYS A 37 -22.52 -3.36 -6.77
C CYS A 37 -23.24 -4.73 -6.76
N GLU A 38 -24.26 -4.87 -7.58
CA GLU A 38 -24.95 -6.15 -7.78
C GLU A 38 -23.94 -7.25 -8.19
N GLY A 39 -24.07 -8.43 -7.60
CA GLY A 39 -23.18 -9.57 -7.83
C GLY A 39 -21.80 -9.46 -7.18
N ALA A 40 -21.55 -8.44 -6.36
CA ALA A 40 -20.31 -8.37 -5.57
C ALA A 40 -20.35 -9.34 -4.40
N GLU A 41 -19.25 -10.07 -4.19
CA GLU A 41 -19.12 -11.08 -3.14
C GLU A 41 -18.16 -10.57 -2.04
N PRO A 42 -18.44 -10.85 -0.74
CA PRO A 42 -17.50 -10.59 0.33
C PRO A 42 -16.15 -11.26 0.06
N CYS A 43 -15.05 -10.50 0.17
CA CYS A 43 -13.70 -11.01 -0.05
C CYS A 43 -12.68 -10.55 0.99
N ALA A 44 -13.05 -9.66 1.89
CA ALA A 44 -12.18 -9.21 2.98
C ALA A 44 -12.96 -9.02 4.28
N VAL A 45 -12.33 -9.39 5.40
CA VAL A 45 -12.85 -9.16 6.74
C VAL A 45 -11.87 -8.35 7.59
N ASP A 46 -12.37 -7.62 8.57
CA ASP A 46 -11.55 -6.93 9.56
C ASP A 46 -11.11 -7.86 10.72
N ASP A 47 -10.39 -7.30 11.69
CA ASP A 47 -9.92 -8.04 12.88
C ASP A 47 -11.07 -8.58 13.78
N LYS A 48 -12.30 -8.13 13.57
CA LYS A 48 -13.51 -8.59 14.27
C LYS A 48 -14.32 -9.61 13.44
N GLY A 49 -13.84 -9.95 12.24
CA GLY A 49 -14.56 -10.84 11.30
C GLY A 49 -15.69 -10.14 10.53
N LEU A 50 -15.81 -8.82 10.61
CA LEU A 50 -16.81 -8.06 9.87
C LEU A 50 -16.34 -7.83 8.43
N VAL A 51 -17.24 -8.00 7.46
CA VAL A 51 -16.93 -7.75 6.05
C VAL A 51 -16.49 -6.31 5.86
N CYS A 52 -15.31 -6.13 5.29
CA CYS A 52 -14.71 -4.82 5.03
C CYS A 52 -14.34 -4.61 3.54
N GLY A 53 -14.55 -5.62 2.69
CA GLY A 53 -14.28 -5.53 1.26
C GLY A 53 -15.07 -6.55 0.45
N TYR A 54 -15.34 -6.17 -0.80
CA TYR A 54 -16.11 -6.94 -1.77
C TYR A 54 -15.36 -7.05 -3.09
N LEU A 55 -15.49 -8.19 -3.76
CA LEU A 55 -15.00 -8.44 -5.11
C LEU A 55 -16.17 -8.36 -6.10
N SER A 56 -16.21 -7.32 -6.91
CA SER A 56 -17.21 -7.19 -7.97
C SER A 56 -16.93 -8.15 -9.14
N PRO A 57 -17.93 -8.48 -9.98
CA PRO A 57 -17.73 -9.31 -11.17
C PRO A 57 -16.63 -8.76 -12.10
N LYS A 58 -16.55 -7.43 -12.29
CA LYS A 58 -15.52 -6.80 -13.12
C LYS A 58 -14.12 -6.90 -12.50
N GLN A 59 -14.01 -6.69 -11.19
CA GLN A 59 -12.75 -6.87 -10.49
C GLN A 59 -12.29 -8.33 -10.50
N ARG A 60 -13.21 -9.29 -10.41
CA ARG A 60 -12.90 -10.72 -10.55
C ARG A 60 -12.24 -11.01 -11.90
N VAL A 61 -12.80 -10.49 -13.01
CA VAL A 61 -12.22 -10.64 -14.35
C VAL A 61 -10.83 -10.00 -14.43
N LEU A 62 -10.65 -8.80 -13.89
CA LEU A 62 -9.34 -8.13 -13.83
C LEU A 62 -8.32 -8.96 -13.04
N ASN A 63 -8.70 -9.45 -11.86
CA ASN A 63 -7.85 -10.32 -11.04
C ASN A 63 -7.42 -11.59 -11.79
N GLN A 64 -8.34 -12.24 -12.52
CA GLN A 64 -8.05 -13.42 -13.32
C GLN A 64 -7.11 -13.12 -14.49
N LEU A 65 -7.32 -11.98 -15.17
CA LEU A 65 -6.44 -11.53 -16.24
C LEU A 65 -5.01 -11.30 -15.74
N LEU A 66 -4.85 -10.59 -14.64
CA LEU A 66 -3.54 -10.34 -14.02
C LEU A 66 -2.86 -11.62 -13.58
N ALA A 67 -3.60 -12.52 -12.91
CA ALA A 67 -3.07 -13.80 -12.46
C ALA A 67 -2.59 -14.71 -13.61
N ALA A 68 -3.25 -14.63 -14.77
CA ALA A 68 -2.90 -15.42 -15.94
C ALA A 68 -1.71 -14.86 -16.74
N SER A 69 -1.44 -13.54 -16.63
CA SER A 69 -0.54 -12.84 -17.55
C SER A 69 0.68 -12.19 -16.89
N ALA A 70 0.71 -12.09 -15.56
CA ALA A 70 1.76 -11.36 -14.84
C ALA A 70 2.17 -12.04 -13.53
N GLN A 71 3.40 -11.81 -13.11
CA GLN A 71 3.81 -11.97 -11.71
C GLN A 71 3.15 -10.85 -10.91
N VAL A 72 2.07 -11.17 -10.19
CA VAL A 72 1.38 -10.17 -9.37
C VAL A 72 2.13 -9.95 -8.06
N VAL A 73 2.30 -8.67 -7.71
CA VAL A 73 2.86 -8.21 -6.42
C VAL A 73 1.81 -7.31 -5.77
N LEU A 74 1.13 -7.83 -4.74
CA LEU A 74 0.16 -7.04 -3.98
C LEU A 74 0.88 -5.92 -3.24
N THR A 75 0.49 -4.66 -3.44
CA THR A 75 1.22 -3.48 -2.95
C THR A 75 0.30 -2.59 -2.11
N THR A 76 0.23 -2.83 -0.80
CA THR A 76 -0.85 -2.29 0.05
C THR A 76 -0.35 -1.63 1.34
N ALA A 77 -1.17 -0.70 1.87
CA ALA A 77 -1.03 -0.17 3.23
C ALA A 77 -1.40 -1.18 4.33
N ARG A 78 -2.12 -2.26 3.99
CA ARG A 78 -2.46 -3.31 4.94
C ARG A 78 -1.20 -3.96 5.51
N SER A 79 -1.25 -4.33 6.79
CA SER A 79 -0.21 -5.18 7.40
C SER A 79 -0.28 -6.61 6.87
N SER A 80 0.76 -7.39 7.11
CA SER A 80 0.79 -8.84 6.80
C SER A 80 -0.43 -9.57 7.35
N LYS A 81 -0.80 -9.26 8.61
CA LYS A 81 -2.01 -9.81 9.24
C LYS A 81 -3.28 -9.35 8.50
N GLY A 82 -3.38 -8.06 8.17
CA GLY A 82 -4.55 -7.50 7.48
C GLY A 82 -4.72 -8.04 6.06
N LEU A 83 -3.62 -8.35 5.37
CA LEU A 83 -3.67 -8.93 4.03
C LEU A 83 -4.12 -10.41 4.05
N LYS A 84 -3.77 -11.18 5.08
CA LYS A 84 -4.24 -12.57 5.25
C LYS A 84 -5.77 -12.69 5.31
N ASN A 85 -6.45 -11.62 5.70
CA ASN A 85 -7.90 -11.54 5.77
C ASN A 85 -8.55 -11.14 4.44
N VAL A 86 -7.79 -11.06 3.35
CA VAL A 86 -8.26 -10.74 1.99
C VAL A 86 -8.13 -11.97 1.12
N GLN A 87 -9.21 -12.39 0.48
CA GLN A 87 -9.27 -13.53 -0.44
C GLN A 87 -9.42 -13.02 -1.87
N LEU A 88 -8.38 -13.19 -2.66
CA LEU A 88 -8.34 -12.76 -4.07
C LEU A 88 -7.81 -13.90 -4.97
N PRO A 89 -8.29 -14.00 -6.21
CA PRO A 89 -7.76 -14.94 -7.19
C PRO A 89 -6.24 -14.80 -7.43
N VAL A 90 -5.72 -13.58 -7.34
CA VAL A 90 -4.29 -13.26 -7.51
C VAL A 90 -3.42 -13.55 -6.28
N SER A 91 -4.00 -13.85 -5.11
CA SER A 91 -3.24 -13.98 -3.85
C SER A 91 -2.45 -15.29 -3.76
N SER A 92 -2.86 -16.33 -4.48
CA SER A 92 -2.21 -17.65 -4.41
C SER A 92 -0.82 -17.58 -5.04
N GLY A 93 0.22 -17.75 -4.21
CA GLY A 93 1.61 -17.75 -4.67
C GLY A 93 2.14 -16.36 -5.11
N ALA A 94 1.46 -15.28 -4.77
CA ALA A 94 1.91 -13.92 -5.06
C ALA A 94 2.91 -13.40 -4.01
N TYR A 95 3.84 -12.58 -4.45
CA TYR A 95 4.56 -11.70 -3.54
C TYR A 95 3.62 -10.60 -3.01
N ALA A 96 3.95 -10.04 -1.85
CA ALA A 96 3.22 -8.89 -1.36
C ALA A 96 4.14 -7.85 -0.71
N ILE A 97 3.95 -6.60 -1.05
CA ILE A 97 4.51 -5.43 -0.40
C ILE A 97 3.42 -4.90 0.52
N VAL A 98 3.63 -4.99 1.83
CA VAL A 98 2.64 -4.66 2.85
C VAL A 98 3.15 -3.56 3.79
N SER A 99 2.26 -3.05 4.65
CA SER A 99 2.60 -2.00 5.62
C SER A 99 3.30 -0.80 4.97
N PHE A 100 2.74 -0.26 3.87
CA PHE A 100 3.32 0.86 3.11
C PHE A 100 4.75 0.62 2.58
N GLY A 101 5.13 -0.62 2.32
CA GLY A 101 6.47 -0.98 1.87
C GLY A 101 7.40 -1.48 2.97
N GLY A 102 6.96 -1.51 4.23
CA GLY A 102 7.79 -1.96 5.36
C GLY A 102 8.14 -3.44 5.33
N VAL A 103 7.31 -4.27 4.71
CA VAL A 103 7.55 -5.70 4.59
C VAL A 103 7.28 -6.16 3.16
N ILE A 104 8.20 -6.94 2.60
CA ILE A 104 7.97 -7.71 1.38
C ILE A 104 7.78 -9.17 1.80
N LEU A 105 6.62 -9.74 1.49
CA LEU A 105 6.33 -11.16 1.71
C LEU A 105 6.63 -11.96 0.45
N THR A 106 7.33 -13.08 0.63
CA THR A 106 7.52 -14.08 -0.42
C THR A 106 6.22 -14.85 -0.67
N PRO A 107 6.10 -15.64 -1.76
CA PRO A 107 4.97 -16.54 -2.01
C PRO A 107 4.68 -17.52 -0.87
N ALA A 108 5.67 -17.84 -0.06
CA ALA A 108 5.51 -18.67 1.14
C ALA A 108 4.91 -17.90 2.33
N GLY A 109 4.67 -16.59 2.20
CA GLY A 109 4.14 -15.74 3.27
C GLY A 109 5.17 -15.33 4.33
N CYS A 110 6.45 -15.57 4.08
CA CYS A 110 7.55 -15.16 4.95
C CYS A 110 8.15 -13.83 4.47
N PRO A 111 8.69 -12.98 5.38
CA PRO A 111 9.43 -11.80 4.98
C PRO A 111 10.60 -12.13 4.05
N GLU A 112 10.81 -11.34 3.00
CA GLU A 112 12.00 -11.43 2.15
C GLU A 112 13.24 -11.02 2.97
N PRO A 113 14.25 -11.88 3.10
CA PRO A 113 15.31 -11.70 4.12
C PRO A 113 16.14 -10.42 3.95
N ARG A 114 16.52 -10.06 2.71
CA ARG A 114 17.39 -8.90 2.44
C ARG A 114 16.62 -7.58 2.65
N TRP A 115 15.36 -7.54 2.22
CA TRP A 115 14.49 -6.39 2.49
C TRP A 115 14.20 -6.24 3.97
N HIS A 116 13.92 -7.36 4.64
CA HIS A 116 13.64 -7.36 6.08
C HIS A 116 14.83 -6.86 6.90
N GLN A 117 16.05 -7.30 6.57
CA GLN A 117 17.27 -6.80 7.21
C GLN A 117 17.41 -5.29 7.06
N ARG A 118 17.27 -4.77 5.83
CA ARG A 118 17.30 -3.32 5.56
C ARG A 118 16.25 -2.56 6.39
N MET A 119 15.02 -3.06 6.38
CA MET A 119 13.93 -2.40 7.14
C MET A 119 14.14 -2.49 8.65
N SER A 120 14.79 -3.53 9.16
CA SER A 120 15.15 -3.64 10.58
C SER A 120 16.13 -2.54 11.01
N GLU A 121 17.13 -2.27 10.20
CA GLU A 121 18.10 -1.20 10.44
C GLU A 121 17.44 0.19 10.41
N GLU A 122 16.60 0.45 9.40
CA GLU A 122 15.87 1.72 9.26
C GLU A 122 14.85 1.93 10.38
N SER A 123 14.01 0.92 10.66
CA SER A 123 12.94 1.03 11.66
C SER A 123 13.47 1.19 13.08
N GLY A 124 14.61 0.56 13.38
CA GLY A 124 15.26 0.67 14.69
C GLY A 124 15.62 2.11 15.05
N GLN A 125 16.00 2.93 14.06
CA GLN A 125 16.33 4.34 14.26
C GLN A 125 15.12 5.21 14.65
N TYR A 126 13.91 4.77 14.29
CA TYR A 126 12.67 5.50 14.53
C TYR A 126 11.81 4.94 15.67
N ALA A 127 12.19 3.79 16.26
CA ALA A 127 11.37 3.11 17.26
C ALA A 127 11.00 4.03 18.44
N ALA A 128 11.97 4.71 19.04
CA ALA A 128 11.73 5.62 20.17
C ALA A 128 10.80 6.79 19.76
N LEU A 129 11.05 7.40 18.61
CA LEU A 129 10.21 8.49 18.08
C LEU A 129 8.75 8.04 17.87
N LEU A 130 8.54 6.83 17.33
CA LEU A 130 7.20 6.30 17.11
C LEU A 130 6.47 6.04 18.45
N ASP A 131 7.18 5.56 19.48
CA ASP A 131 6.61 5.36 20.81
C ASP A 131 6.26 6.69 21.48
N GLU A 132 7.15 7.70 21.42
CA GLU A 132 6.91 9.04 21.96
C GLU A 132 5.73 9.73 21.24
N LEU A 133 5.69 9.67 19.91
CA LEU A 133 4.57 10.22 19.14
C LEU A 133 3.25 9.50 19.46
N CYS A 134 3.28 8.17 19.60
CA CYS A 134 2.11 7.40 19.97
C CYS A 134 1.59 7.77 21.38
N ALA A 135 2.49 7.96 22.34
CA ALA A 135 2.14 8.41 23.70
C ALA A 135 1.53 9.81 23.66
N HIS A 136 2.20 10.78 23.01
CA HIS A 136 1.70 12.15 22.86
C HIS A 136 0.28 12.20 22.25
N ILE A 137 0.05 11.45 21.18
CA ILE A 137 -1.29 11.40 20.55
C ILE A 137 -2.34 10.83 21.50
N LYS A 138 -2.01 9.83 22.32
CA LYS A 138 -2.92 9.29 23.34
C LYS A 138 -3.27 10.31 24.41
N ASP A 139 -2.28 11.07 24.86
CA ASP A 139 -2.46 12.11 25.87
C ASP A 139 -3.36 13.25 25.34
N VAL A 140 -3.11 13.72 24.12
CA VAL A 140 -3.97 14.71 23.44
C VAL A 140 -5.40 14.19 23.27
N ALA A 141 -5.54 12.93 22.87
CA ALA A 141 -6.86 12.31 22.70
C ALA A 141 -7.62 12.22 24.02
N ALA A 142 -6.94 11.86 25.11
CA ALA A 142 -7.53 11.82 26.45
C ALA A 142 -7.92 13.21 26.96
N GLU A 143 -7.02 14.21 26.84
CA GLU A 143 -7.28 15.60 27.24
C GLU A 143 -8.48 16.20 26.52
N LYS A 144 -8.60 15.93 25.20
CA LYS A 144 -9.68 16.46 24.37
C LYS A 144 -10.93 15.57 24.30
N ASN A 145 -10.92 14.45 25.04
CA ASN A 145 -11.99 13.44 25.05
C ASN A 145 -12.35 12.94 23.64
N ILE A 146 -11.31 12.68 22.80
CA ILE A 146 -11.45 12.18 21.44
C ILE A 146 -11.37 10.66 21.42
N ASP A 147 -12.38 9.98 20.88
CA ASP A 147 -12.49 8.53 20.86
C ASP A 147 -11.71 7.91 19.67
N VAL A 148 -10.41 7.73 19.86
CA VAL A 148 -9.51 7.15 18.85
C VAL A 148 -8.78 5.91 19.36
N ARG A 149 -8.41 5.04 18.45
CA ARG A 149 -7.46 3.95 18.70
C ARG A 149 -6.10 4.34 18.14
N VAL A 150 -5.12 4.48 19.02
CA VAL A 150 -3.75 4.86 18.67
C VAL A 150 -2.80 3.72 18.98
N ARG A 151 -1.94 3.37 18.04
CA ARG A 151 -0.91 2.34 18.25
C ARG A 151 0.27 2.53 17.31
N VAL A 152 1.46 2.10 17.74
CA VAL A 152 2.55 1.77 16.81
C VAL A 152 2.18 0.48 16.12
N VAL A 153 2.23 0.48 14.80
CA VAL A 153 2.02 -0.72 13.99
C VAL A 153 3.33 -1.47 13.90
N VAL A 154 3.32 -2.69 14.43
CA VAL A 154 4.44 -3.63 14.33
C VAL A 154 4.06 -4.70 13.32
N ASP A 155 4.89 -4.92 12.30
CA ASP A 155 4.70 -5.96 11.30
C ASP A 155 6.01 -6.72 11.06
N ALA A 156 5.96 -8.04 11.02
CA ALA A 156 7.13 -8.91 10.96
C ALA A 156 8.20 -8.58 12.04
N GLY A 157 7.78 -8.13 13.23
CA GLY A 157 8.67 -7.74 14.33
C GLY A 157 9.23 -6.31 14.24
N LEU A 158 8.91 -5.54 13.19
CA LEU A 158 9.42 -4.19 12.95
C LEU A 158 8.40 -3.12 13.37
N PRO A 159 8.75 -2.13 14.23
CA PRO A 159 7.92 -0.96 14.48
C PRO A 159 7.99 -0.03 13.25
N LEU A 160 6.86 0.16 12.56
CA LEU A 160 6.87 0.80 11.25
C LEU A 160 6.25 2.20 11.25
N TYR A 161 5.09 2.40 11.88
CA TYR A 161 4.40 3.68 11.85
C TYR A 161 3.36 3.80 12.98
N VAL A 162 2.94 5.03 13.28
CA VAL A 162 1.82 5.29 14.20
C VAL A 162 0.52 5.32 13.44
N SER A 163 -0.45 4.51 13.86
CA SER A 163 -1.80 4.42 13.30
C SER A 163 -2.81 5.02 14.25
N VAL A 164 -3.69 5.89 13.75
CA VAL A 164 -4.81 6.48 14.48
C VAL A 164 -6.10 6.17 13.72
N LYS A 165 -7.09 5.60 14.41
CA LYS A 165 -8.42 5.36 13.84
C LYS A 165 -9.49 5.93 14.79
N HIS A 166 -10.36 6.77 14.25
CA HIS A 166 -11.49 7.29 14.99
C HIS A 166 -12.63 6.26 15.01
N ASN A 167 -13.16 5.95 16.21
CA ASN A 167 -14.20 4.93 16.34
C ASN A 167 -15.53 5.37 15.73
N GLN A 168 -15.84 6.67 15.76
CA GLN A 168 -17.07 7.27 15.20
C GLN A 168 -16.85 7.97 13.85
N LYS A 169 -15.67 7.84 13.24
CA LYS A 169 -15.31 8.43 11.93
C LYS A 169 -15.41 9.96 11.87
N ASN A 170 -15.13 10.66 12.96
CA ASN A 170 -15.13 12.11 13.03
C ASN A 170 -13.85 12.71 12.43
N LEU A 171 -13.96 13.29 11.24
CA LEU A 171 -12.83 13.87 10.50
C LEU A 171 -12.25 15.11 11.17
N PHE A 172 -13.09 15.94 11.79
CA PHE A 172 -12.62 17.16 12.48
C PHE A 172 -11.72 16.81 13.66
N GLU A 173 -12.10 15.83 14.46
CA GLU A 173 -11.29 15.34 15.57
C GLU A 173 -9.97 14.71 15.10
N LEU A 174 -9.99 13.97 13.97
CA LEU A 174 -8.76 13.47 13.36
C LEU A 174 -7.85 14.59 12.86
N CYS A 175 -8.40 15.69 12.32
CA CYS A 175 -7.61 16.87 11.95
C CYS A 175 -6.98 17.52 13.20
N THR A 176 -7.68 17.56 14.33
CA THR A 176 -7.14 18.06 15.60
C THR A 176 -5.96 17.21 16.08
N ILE A 177 -6.09 15.87 16.03
CA ILE A 177 -4.99 14.95 16.35
C ILE A 177 -3.81 15.14 15.39
N LYS A 178 -4.08 15.27 14.08
CA LYS A 178 -3.04 15.51 13.07
C LYS A 178 -2.23 16.76 13.39
N ALA A 179 -2.90 17.90 13.64
CA ALA A 179 -2.25 19.16 13.96
C ALA A 179 -1.39 19.07 15.23
N ALA A 180 -1.90 18.43 16.29
CA ALA A 180 -1.15 18.24 17.52
C ALA A 180 0.11 17.36 17.32
N ALA A 181 -0.01 16.30 16.56
CA ALA A 181 1.12 15.43 16.22
C ALA A 181 2.19 16.15 15.38
N GLU A 182 1.78 16.97 14.42
CA GLU A 182 2.68 17.75 13.58
C GLU A 182 3.41 18.84 14.42
N SER A 183 2.73 19.54 15.33
CA SER A 183 3.37 20.48 16.28
C SER A 183 4.38 19.76 17.17
N PHE A 184 4.01 18.62 17.75
CA PHE A 184 4.92 17.82 18.57
C PHE A 184 6.19 17.44 17.83
N LEU A 185 6.07 16.96 16.58
CA LEU A 185 7.23 16.63 15.75
C LEU A 185 8.12 17.83 15.46
N GLN A 186 7.53 19.00 15.20
CA GLN A 186 8.28 20.23 14.94
C GLN A 186 9.05 20.72 16.18
N GLU A 187 8.43 20.64 17.34
CA GLU A 187 8.98 21.16 18.60
C GLU A 187 10.05 20.24 19.20
N HIS A 188 9.80 18.93 19.20
CA HIS A 188 10.63 17.96 19.93
C HIS A 188 11.55 17.15 19.00
N HIS A 189 11.16 16.96 17.75
CA HIS A 189 11.91 16.18 16.75
C HIS A 189 12.11 16.95 15.43
N PRO A 190 12.72 18.14 15.45
CA PRO A 190 12.83 19.00 14.26
C PRO A 190 13.60 18.34 13.11
N ALA A 191 14.52 17.42 13.38
CA ALA A 191 15.20 16.64 12.36
C ALA A 191 14.25 15.68 11.64
N ALA A 192 13.40 14.96 12.38
CA ALA A 192 12.39 14.07 11.80
C ALA A 192 11.31 14.85 11.05
N ALA A 193 10.89 16.00 11.55
CA ALA A 193 9.97 16.90 10.87
C ALA A 193 10.56 17.42 9.54
N ARG A 194 11.84 17.80 9.52
CA ARG A 194 12.56 18.22 8.30
C ARG A 194 12.78 17.08 7.31
N GLN A 195 12.98 15.84 7.77
CA GLN A 195 13.09 14.66 6.95
C GLN A 195 11.73 14.20 6.37
N GLN A 196 10.67 14.95 6.63
CA GLN A 196 9.32 14.74 6.11
C GLN A 196 8.71 13.39 6.52
N MET A 197 8.42 13.24 7.82
CA MET A 197 7.42 12.25 8.23
C MET A 197 6.19 12.40 7.35
N PHE A 198 5.79 11.34 6.69
CA PHE A 198 4.64 11.39 5.79
C PHE A 198 3.36 11.13 6.57
N THR A 199 2.38 12.00 6.40
CA THR A 199 1.05 11.81 6.97
C THR A 199 0.11 11.26 5.91
N HIS A 200 -0.30 10.00 6.07
CA HIS A 200 -1.36 9.41 5.25
C HIS A 200 -2.70 9.62 5.94
N PHE A 201 -3.65 10.27 5.23
CA PHE A 201 -4.98 10.55 5.76
C PHE A 201 -6.06 10.10 4.77
N ASN A 202 -6.82 9.08 5.12
CA ASN A 202 -7.87 8.53 4.27
C ASN A 202 -9.10 8.13 5.11
N GLY A 203 -10.19 8.88 4.96
CA GLY A 203 -11.42 8.65 5.71
C GLY A 203 -11.18 8.74 7.22
N ASN A 204 -11.44 7.66 7.96
CA ASN A 204 -11.24 7.60 9.41
C ASN A 204 -9.87 7.03 9.83
N PHE A 205 -8.91 6.97 8.91
CA PHE A 205 -7.58 6.44 9.13
C PHE A 205 -6.53 7.52 8.92
N LEU A 206 -5.72 7.75 9.96
CA LEU A 206 -4.58 8.64 9.95
C LEU A 206 -3.34 7.81 10.30
N ALA A 207 -2.26 7.97 9.55
CA ALA A 207 -0.99 7.30 9.83
C ALA A 207 0.18 8.28 9.68
N PHE A 208 1.13 8.19 10.60
CA PHE A 208 2.39 8.92 10.60
C PHE A 208 3.51 7.94 10.25
N LEU A 209 4.06 8.11 9.05
CA LEU A 209 5.04 7.20 8.45
C LEU A 209 6.43 7.84 8.45
N PRO A 210 7.46 7.15 8.97
CA PRO A 210 8.85 7.60 8.82
C PRO A 210 9.26 7.74 7.34
N PRO A 211 10.31 8.52 7.05
CA PRO A 211 10.75 8.79 5.68
C PRO A 211 11.10 7.56 4.86
N PHE A 212 11.63 6.51 5.54
CA PHE A 212 12.01 5.25 4.90
C PHE A 212 10.81 4.40 4.44
N LEU A 213 9.62 4.63 5.03
CA LEU A 213 8.44 3.81 4.81
C LEU A 213 7.60 4.33 3.65
N ARG A 214 7.83 3.77 2.46
CA ARG A 214 7.17 4.16 1.21
C ARG A 214 6.99 2.94 0.31
N LYS A 215 5.81 2.82 -0.32
CA LYS A 215 5.53 1.76 -1.30
C LYS A 215 6.54 1.78 -2.46
N GLU A 216 6.86 2.97 -2.96
CA GLU A 216 7.78 3.15 -4.10
C GLU A 216 9.20 2.66 -3.83
N TYR A 217 9.68 2.71 -2.59
CA TYR A 217 11.01 2.18 -2.27
C TYR A 217 11.04 0.67 -2.33
N ALA A 218 10.00 0.01 -1.83
CA ALA A 218 9.85 -1.44 -1.90
C ALA A 218 9.64 -1.93 -3.33
N VAL A 219 8.85 -1.21 -4.13
CA VAL A 219 8.63 -1.52 -5.55
C VAL A 219 9.93 -1.42 -6.35
N ARG A 220 10.69 -0.33 -6.18
CA ARG A 220 12.00 -0.16 -6.82
C ARG A 220 12.94 -1.29 -6.44
N TRP A 221 13.07 -1.56 -5.15
CA TRP A 221 13.93 -2.64 -4.66
C TRP A 221 13.50 -4.00 -5.24
N PHE A 222 12.20 -4.26 -5.31
CA PHE A 222 11.67 -5.50 -5.89
C PHE A 222 12.04 -5.65 -7.37
N MET A 223 11.89 -4.59 -8.16
CA MET A 223 12.28 -4.58 -9.57
C MET A 223 13.78 -4.86 -9.76
N GLU A 224 14.63 -4.29 -8.90
CA GLU A 224 16.09 -4.45 -8.97
C GLU A 224 16.58 -5.83 -8.49
N ASN A 225 15.86 -6.49 -7.58
CA ASN A 225 16.37 -7.65 -6.86
C ASN A 225 15.59 -8.95 -7.06
N VAL A 226 14.31 -8.87 -7.48
CA VAL A 226 13.40 -10.03 -7.52
C VAL A 226 12.75 -10.21 -8.89
N ALA A 227 12.33 -9.13 -9.54
CA ALA A 227 11.71 -9.20 -10.85
C ALA A 227 12.70 -9.73 -11.91
N ALA A 228 12.17 -10.39 -12.94
CA ALA A 228 13.00 -10.84 -14.05
C ALA A 228 13.63 -9.61 -14.77
N PRO A 229 14.92 -9.67 -15.13
CA PRO A 229 15.56 -8.58 -15.88
C PRO A 229 14.79 -8.24 -17.16
N GLY A 230 14.49 -6.95 -17.35
CA GLY A 230 13.75 -6.48 -18.54
C GLY A 230 12.26 -6.86 -18.55
N ALA A 231 11.69 -7.28 -17.44
CA ALA A 231 10.25 -7.51 -17.33
C ALA A 231 9.48 -6.21 -17.57
N LEU A 232 8.36 -6.31 -18.32
CA LEU A 232 7.40 -5.24 -18.45
C LEU A 232 6.74 -5.00 -17.10
N SER A 233 6.76 -3.77 -16.60
CA SER A 233 6.19 -3.41 -15.31
C SER A 233 4.85 -2.66 -15.46
N ILE A 234 3.86 -3.06 -14.65
CA ILE A 234 2.54 -2.44 -14.58
C ILE A 234 2.29 -2.01 -13.14
N GLY A 235 1.91 -0.75 -12.94
CA GLY A 235 1.44 -0.22 -11.65
C GLY A 235 -0.07 -0.03 -11.67
N LEU A 236 -0.79 -0.63 -10.71
CA LEU A 236 -2.24 -0.49 -10.54
C LEU A 236 -2.54 0.09 -9.16
N GLY A 237 -3.30 1.20 -9.09
CA GLY A 237 -3.67 1.86 -7.85
C GLY A 237 -4.85 2.82 -8.03
N ASP A 238 -5.45 3.26 -6.92
CA ASP A 238 -6.64 4.12 -6.91
C ASP A 238 -6.40 5.50 -6.28
N SER A 239 -5.38 5.64 -5.44
CA SER A 239 -5.16 6.81 -4.61
C SER A 239 -3.94 7.64 -5.03
N GLU A 240 -3.88 8.90 -4.60
CA GLU A 240 -2.71 9.75 -4.82
C GLU A 240 -1.44 9.16 -4.19
N SER A 241 -1.57 8.41 -3.10
CA SER A 241 -0.43 7.74 -2.46
C SER A 241 0.16 6.61 -3.31
N ASP A 242 -0.57 6.11 -4.31
CA ASP A 242 -0.09 5.05 -5.20
C ASP A 242 0.67 5.60 -6.40
N LEU A 243 0.43 6.87 -6.77
CA LEU A 243 1.07 7.49 -7.93
C LEU A 243 2.60 7.41 -7.87
N ALA A 244 3.18 7.49 -6.67
CA ALA A 244 4.62 7.42 -6.49
C ALA A 244 5.20 6.08 -6.96
N PHE A 245 4.62 4.93 -6.56
CA PHE A 245 5.10 3.63 -7.04
C PHE A 245 4.65 3.34 -8.48
N MET A 246 3.46 3.78 -8.87
CA MET A 246 2.95 3.58 -10.22
C MET A 246 3.82 4.29 -11.26
N SER A 247 4.37 5.48 -10.94
CA SER A 247 5.27 6.24 -11.81
C SER A 247 6.62 5.57 -12.05
N LEU A 248 6.98 4.53 -11.29
CA LEU A 248 8.18 3.73 -11.52
C LEU A 248 7.97 2.63 -12.56
N CYS A 249 6.71 2.34 -12.92
CA CYS A 249 6.34 1.28 -13.83
C CYS A 249 6.23 1.78 -15.28
N ASP A 250 6.41 0.88 -16.24
CA ASP A 250 6.29 1.20 -17.68
C ASP A 250 4.86 1.58 -18.06
N TYR A 251 3.86 0.97 -17.43
CA TYR A 251 2.44 1.25 -17.65
C TYR A 251 1.70 1.44 -16.34
N VAL A 252 0.69 2.31 -16.39
CA VAL A 252 -0.16 2.67 -15.26
C VAL A 252 -1.61 2.29 -15.55
N LEU A 253 -2.24 1.58 -14.61
CA LEU A 253 -3.66 1.27 -14.61
C LEU A 253 -4.32 1.91 -13.39
N MET A 254 -5.48 2.53 -13.58
CA MET A 254 -6.25 3.07 -12.47
C MET A 254 -7.76 2.96 -12.73
N PRO A 255 -8.57 2.70 -11.68
CA PRO A 255 -10.02 2.71 -11.83
C PRO A 255 -10.51 4.10 -12.24
N SER A 256 -11.38 4.19 -13.25
CA SER A 256 -11.84 5.47 -13.81
C SER A 256 -12.65 6.35 -12.83
N ARG A 257 -13.03 5.82 -11.66
CA ARG A 257 -13.72 6.54 -10.57
C ARG A 257 -12.84 6.71 -9.33
N SER A 258 -11.54 6.46 -9.45
CA SER A 258 -10.57 6.57 -8.37
C SER A 258 -10.19 8.03 -8.07
N GLN A 259 -9.62 8.25 -6.89
CA GLN A 259 -9.05 9.54 -6.49
C GLN A 259 -7.92 9.96 -7.45
N ALA A 260 -7.02 9.03 -7.78
CA ALA A 260 -5.90 9.27 -8.69
C ALA A 260 -6.40 9.71 -10.08
N PHE A 261 -7.44 9.06 -10.64
CA PHE A 261 -8.00 9.43 -11.93
C PHE A 261 -8.71 10.79 -11.90
N ALA A 262 -9.40 11.13 -10.81
CA ALA A 262 -10.04 12.44 -10.65
C ALA A 262 -9.01 13.59 -10.65
N GLY A 263 -7.79 13.36 -10.14
CA GLY A 263 -6.70 14.31 -10.17
C GLY A 263 -6.21 14.66 -11.59
N LEU A 264 -6.32 13.71 -12.55
CA LEU A 264 -5.92 13.93 -13.95
C LEU A 264 -6.92 14.79 -14.75
N ARG A 265 -8.14 15.00 -14.24
CA ARG A 265 -9.18 15.79 -14.92
C ARG A 265 -9.19 17.27 -14.51
N ARG A 266 -8.30 17.65 -13.61
CA ARG A 266 -8.12 19.05 -13.16
C ARG A 266 -6.97 19.70 -13.89
#